data_94bcd68eb80a63df84348d6c93ae2a5a
#
_entry.id   94bcd68eb80a63df84348d6c93ae2a5a
#
_cell.length_a   1.000
_cell.length_b   1.000
_cell.length_c   1.000
_cell.angle_alpha   90.00
_cell.angle_beta   90.00
_cell.angle_gamma   90.00
#
_symmetry.space_group_name_H-M   'P 1'
#
loop_
_entity.id
_entity.type
_entity.pdbx_description
1 polymer ?
#
loop_
_entity_poly.entity_id
_entity_poly.type
_entity_poly.pdbx_seq_one_letter_code
_entity_poly.pdbx_strand_id
1 'polypeptide(L)'
;MKNSLRTLLAATDLSAPSRFTAQRAAMLAKESGAKLELVHVLQQNVLDEVRELLKKDGEALQENIRSQTKKELSQLADYLADTLGRKAGCHLVEGLALEGIIAQVDALDADLLIIGARGASYARQLLLGATAERLLRMTLRPVLTVKQPPRVAYQSVLVPIDFSPWSIGAIQLAQMVAPQAELILMHAYEVPFVGKMRRAGEKEETILRYRDMARQKAGSRLSQIVSDAGLDEANWRSIVMRGDAGRRILEQEEKQGADLIVVGKHGLGMVEELLLGGRTNHILAHARCDVLVTSYRKEASII
;
A
#
# COMPACT_ATOMS: atom_id res chain seq x y z
N MET A 1 8.40 15.56 6.83
CA MET A 1 8.20 14.07 6.90
C MET A 1 9.51 13.42 7.36
N LYS A 2 9.45 12.27 8.08
CA LYS A 2 10.68 11.52 8.40
C LYS A 2 11.38 11.12 7.10
N ASN A 3 12.68 11.37 7.01
CA ASN A 3 13.46 11.11 5.78
C ASN A 3 13.82 9.62 5.57
N SER A 4 13.38 8.70 6.46
CA SER A 4 13.66 7.27 6.36
C SER A 4 12.60 6.45 7.11
N LEU A 5 12.38 5.23 6.63
CA LEU A 5 11.62 4.21 7.34
C LEU A 5 12.48 3.66 8.50
N ARG A 6 11.92 3.56 9.71
CA ARG A 6 12.62 3.06 10.90
C ARG A 6 12.05 1.74 11.39
N THR A 7 10.72 1.60 11.33
CA THR A 7 10.01 0.42 11.81
C THR A 7 8.97 0.00 10.77
N LEU A 8 9.09 -1.24 10.29
CA LEU A 8 8.13 -1.90 9.42
C LEU A 8 7.38 -2.94 10.23
N LEU A 9 6.05 -2.95 10.18
CA LEU A 9 5.22 -3.98 10.80
C LEU A 9 4.57 -4.84 9.72
N ALA A 10 4.86 -6.14 9.69
CA ALA A 10 4.22 -7.07 8.78
C ALA A 10 3.20 -7.93 9.56
N ALA A 11 1.93 -7.85 9.16
CA ALA A 11 0.89 -8.71 9.70
C ALA A 11 0.83 -10.03 8.93
N THR A 12 0.81 -11.14 9.66
CA THR A 12 0.78 -12.50 9.13
C THR A 12 -0.31 -13.32 9.79
N ASP A 13 -1.02 -14.13 9.01
CA ASP A 13 -1.90 -15.19 9.50
C ASP A 13 -1.22 -16.57 9.51
N LEU A 14 0.12 -16.60 9.34
CA LEU A 14 0.98 -17.77 9.24
C LEU A 14 0.67 -18.71 8.06
N SER A 15 -0.27 -18.34 7.20
CA SER A 15 -0.57 -19.08 5.97
C SER A 15 0.56 -18.98 4.93
N ALA A 16 0.55 -19.90 3.97
CA ALA A 16 1.53 -19.86 2.88
C ALA A 16 1.52 -18.54 2.08
N PRO A 17 0.36 -17.93 1.73
CA PRO A 17 0.33 -16.61 1.10
C PRO A 17 0.90 -15.50 1.96
N SER A 18 0.70 -15.51 3.28
CA SER A 18 1.23 -14.46 4.15
C SER A 18 2.74 -14.50 4.33
N ARG A 19 3.40 -15.61 3.97
CA ARG A 19 4.87 -15.69 3.89
C ARG A 19 5.43 -14.75 2.83
N PHE A 20 4.73 -14.53 1.73
CA PHE A 20 5.13 -13.54 0.71
C PHE A 20 5.14 -12.11 1.28
N THR A 21 4.16 -11.81 2.11
CA THR A 21 4.08 -10.53 2.84
C THR A 21 5.30 -10.33 3.74
N ALA A 22 5.64 -11.35 4.53
CA ALA A 22 6.79 -11.32 5.42
C ALA A 22 8.13 -11.25 4.65
N GLN A 23 8.26 -11.97 3.52
CA GLN A 23 9.42 -11.89 2.65
C GLN A 23 9.59 -10.48 2.03
N ARG A 24 8.51 -9.89 1.50
CA ARG A 24 8.55 -8.51 0.98
C ARG A 24 8.96 -7.52 2.06
N ALA A 25 8.42 -7.67 3.26
CA ALA A 25 8.78 -6.84 4.41
C ALA A 25 10.26 -6.98 4.79
N ALA A 26 10.82 -8.19 4.76
CA ALA A 26 12.24 -8.43 5.02
C ALA A 26 13.15 -7.77 3.96
N MET A 27 12.77 -7.84 2.68
CA MET A 27 13.51 -7.17 1.61
C MET A 27 13.51 -5.65 1.80
N LEU A 28 12.34 -5.05 2.06
CA LEU A 28 12.23 -3.62 2.31
C LEU A 28 13.00 -3.17 3.56
N ALA A 29 12.96 -3.97 4.63
CA ALA A 29 13.68 -3.70 5.86
C ALA A 29 15.20 -3.77 5.66
N LYS A 30 15.68 -4.68 4.80
CA LYS A 30 17.09 -4.76 4.40
C LYS A 30 17.52 -3.53 3.62
N GLU A 31 16.74 -3.12 2.63
CA GLU A 31 17.06 -1.97 1.76
C GLU A 31 17.03 -0.64 2.50
N SER A 32 16.04 -0.45 3.39
CA SER A 32 15.89 0.79 4.15
C SER A 32 16.70 0.83 5.45
N GLY A 33 17.25 -0.30 5.90
CA GLY A 33 17.86 -0.44 7.23
C GLY A 33 16.84 -0.45 8.39
N ALA A 34 15.54 -0.43 8.10
CA ALA A 34 14.46 -0.39 9.07
C ALA A 34 14.38 -1.67 9.89
N LYS A 35 13.91 -1.58 11.15
CA LYS A 35 13.54 -2.73 11.95
C LYS A 35 12.33 -3.42 11.34
N LEU A 36 12.34 -4.75 11.29
CA LEU A 36 11.18 -5.55 10.93
C LEU A 36 10.56 -6.17 12.17
N GLU A 37 9.26 -5.95 12.33
CA GLU A 37 8.42 -6.52 13.36
C GLU A 37 7.32 -7.34 12.69
N LEU A 38 7.08 -8.55 13.17
CA LEU A 38 6.01 -9.43 12.72
C LEU A 38 4.89 -9.43 13.76
N VAL A 39 3.64 -9.32 13.33
CA VAL A 39 2.49 -9.49 14.21
C VAL A 39 1.58 -10.61 13.71
N HIS A 40 1.23 -11.51 14.60
CA HIS A 40 0.13 -12.45 14.41
C HIS A 40 -0.91 -12.23 15.50
N VAL A 41 -2.19 -12.19 15.11
CA VAL A 41 -3.32 -12.06 16.06
C VAL A 41 -4.04 -13.38 16.15
N LEU A 42 -3.95 -14.02 17.31
CA LEU A 42 -4.69 -15.21 17.66
C LEU A 42 -6.13 -14.82 18.05
N GLN A 43 -7.09 -15.22 17.24
CA GLN A 43 -8.46 -14.80 17.42
C GLN A 43 -9.06 -15.37 18.69
N GLN A 44 -9.56 -14.50 19.57
CA GLN A 44 -10.13 -14.86 20.86
C GLN A 44 -11.32 -15.81 20.73
N ASN A 45 -12.19 -15.62 19.74
CA ASN A 45 -13.35 -16.49 19.49
C ASN A 45 -12.95 -17.95 19.25
N VAL A 46 -11.80 -18.22 18.60
CA VAL A 46 -11.29 -19.58 18.40
C VAL A 46 -10.84 -20.19 19.73
N LEU A 47 -10.19 -19.40 20.57
CA LEU A 47 -9.79 -19.85 21.91
C LEU A 47 -10.99 -20.13 22.82
N ASP A 48 -12.00 -19.27 22.77
CA ASP A 48 -13.22 -19.41 23.59
C ASP A 48 -14.05 -20.62 23.13
N GLU A 49 -14.16 -20.87 21.82
CA GLU A 49 -14.82 -22.05 21.27
C GLU A 49 -14.13 -23.35 21.72
N VAL A 50 -12.80 -23.39 21.67
CA VAL A 50 -12.01 -24.53 22.18
C VAL A 50 -12.28 -24.78 23.66
N ARG A 51 -12.31 -23.70 24.46
CA ARG A 51 -12.57 -23.80 25.90
C ARG A 51 -13.97 -24.30 26.20
N GLU A 52 -14.96 -23.80 25.47
CA GLU A 52 -16.38 -24.18 25.66
C GLU A 52 -16.60 -25.65 25.29
N LEU A 53 -16.05 -26.12 24.17
CA LEU A 53 -16.24 -27.48 23.67
C LEU A 53 -15.53 -28.53 24.54
N LEU A 54 -14.34 -28.24 25.04
CA LEU A 54 -13.44 -29.21 25.69
C LEU A 54 -13.43 -29.09 27.24
N LYS A 55 -14.12 -28.10 27.81
CA LYS A 55 -14.24 -27.90 29.28
C LYS A 55 -12.91 -28.08 30.03
N LYS A 56 -12.70 -29.24 30.69
CA LYS A 56 -11.52 -29.50 31.52
C LYS A 56 -10.18 -29.49 30.76
N ASP A 57 -10.19 -29.91 29.50
CA ASP A 57 -8.96 -29.97 28.67
C ASP A 57 -8.75 -28.70 27.83
N GLY A 58 -9.73 -27.80 27.85
CA GLY A 58 -9.72 -26.58 27.04
C GLY A 58 -8.58 -25.62 27.35
N GLU A 59 -8.22 -25.45 28.63
CA GLU A 59 -7.14 -24.55 29.04
C GLU A 59 -5.76 -25.07 28.61
N ALA A 60 -5.53 -26.37 28.77
CA ALA A 60 -4.28 -27.00 28.31
C ALA A 60 -4.14 -26.91 26.79
N LEU A 61 -5.23 -27.09 26.04
CA LEU A 61 -5.21 -26.96 24.60
C LEU A 61 -5.03 -25.51 24.12
N GLN A 62 -5.62 -24.54 24.80
CA GLN A 62 -5.38 -23.12 24.52
C GLN A 62 -3.90 -22.78 24.69
N GLU A 63 -3.25 -23.23 25.79
CA GLU A 63 -1.84 -22.99 26.03
C GLU A 63 -0.95 -23.68 24.97
N ASN A 64 -1.32 -24.89 24.56
CA ASN A 64 -0.64 -25.58 23.45
C ASN A 64 -0.77 -24.80 22.13
N ILE A 65 -1.95 -24.26 21.81
CA ILE A 65 -2.18 -23.43 20.63
C ILE A 65 -1.30 -22.17 20.70
N ARG A 66 -1.27 -21.48 21.83
CA ARG A 66 -0.41 -20.29 22.02
C ARG A 66 1.06 -20.61 21.81
N SER A 67 1.54 -21.66 22.48
CA SER A 67 2.93 -22.10 22.41
C SER A 67 3.33 -22.49 20.98
N GLN A 68 2.46 -23.25 20.29
CA GLN A 68 2.69 -23.65 18.91
C GLN A 68 2.69 -22.45 17.96
N THR A 69 1.73 -21.54 18.08
CA THR A 69 1.65 -20.32 17.26
C THR A 69 2.86 -19.42 17.47
N LYS A 70 3.32 -19.26 18.73
CA LYS A 70 4.53 -18.51 19.04
C LYS A 70 5.78 -19.15 18.40
N LYS A 71 5.86 -20.49 18.41
CA LYS A 71 6.92 -21.22 17.75
C LYS A 71 6.91 -21.02 16.23
N GLU A 72 5.76 -21.10 15.59
CA GLU A 72 5.61 -20.88 14.14
C GLU A 72 6.00 -19.45 13.75
N LEU A 73 5.57 -18.45 14.53
CA LEU A 73 5.96 -17.05 14.31
C LEU A 73 7.48 -16.86 14.46
N SER A 74 8.11 -17.50 15.46
CA SER A 74 9.57 -17.48 15.62
C SER A 74 10.28 -18.17 14.45
N GLN A 75 9.77 -19.29 13.99
CA GLN A 75 10.34 -20.00 12.82
C GLN A 75 10.25 -19.15 11.55
N LEU A 76 9.14 -18.38 11.36
CA LEU A 76 9.04 -17.42 10.26
C LEU A 76 10.11 -16.33 10.40
N ALA A 77 10.31 -15.76 11.59
CA ALA A 77 11.36 -14.75 11.83
C ALA A 77 12.77 -15.31 11.59
N ASP A 78 13.04 -16.55 11.98
CA ASP A 78 14.31 -17.24 11.71
C ASP A 78 14.51 -17.46 10.19
N TYR A 79 13.49 -17.88 9.48
CA TYR A 79 13.52 -18.02 8.01
C TYR A 79 13.85 -16.71 7.30
N LEU A 80 13.33 -15.57 7.80
CA LEU A 80 13.58 -14.26 7.22
C LEU A 80 14.97 -13.71 7.55
N ALA A 81 15.64 -14.25 8.58
CA ALA A 81 16.94 -13.75 9.04
C ALA A 81 18.01 -13.82 7.95
N ASP A 82 17.97 -14.83 7.06
CA ASP A 82 18.89 -14.94 5.91
C ASP A 82 18.76 -13.76 4.95
N THR A 83 17.53 -13.30 4.69
CA THR A 83 17.27 -12.14 3.82
C THR A 83 17.59 -10.84 4.51
N LEU A 84 17.15 -10.70 5.76
CA LEU A 84 17.23 -9.47 6.54
C LEU A 84 18.64 -9.21 7.10
N GLY A 85 19.46 -10.26 7.28
CA GLY A 85 20.75 -10.19 7.98
C GLY A 85 20.65 -10.07 9.50
N ARG A 86 19.44 -10.15 10.06
CA ARG A 86 19.11 -10.12 11.49
C ARG A 86 17.75 -10.74 11.74
N LYS A 87 17.45 -11.10 12.98
CA LYS A 87 16.13 -11.63 13.35
C LYS A 87 15.09 -10.52 13.40
N ALA A 88 13.88 -10.77 12.86
CA ALA A 88 12.72 -9.92 13.03
C ALA A 88 12.13 -10.03 14.43
N GLY A 89 11.56 -8.93 14.95
CA GLY A 89 10.76 -8.97 16.17
C GLY A 89 9.47 -9.76 15.96
N CYS A 90 8.91 -10.35 17.02
CA CYS A 90 7.73 -11.20 16.97
C CYS A 90 6.71 -10.78 18.02
N HIS A 91 5.50 -10.50 17.61
CA HIS A 91 4.39 -10.11 18.46
C HIS A 91 3.20 -11.05 18.25
N LEU A 92 2.89 -11.87 19.25
CA LEU A 92 1.67 -12.66 19.31
C LEU A 92 0.66 -11.89 20.16
N VAL A 93 -0.44 -11.49 19.57
CA VAL A 93 -1.52 -10.70 20.17
C VAL A 93 -2.78 -11.56 20.21
N GLU A 94 -3.54 -11.51 21.29
CA GLU A 94 -4.86 -12.15 21.38
C GLU A 94 -5.96 -11.12 21.22
N GLY A 95 -7.05 -11.48 20.51
CA GLY A 95 -8.17 -10.58 20.31
C GLY A 95 -8.73 -10.57 18.90
N LEU A 96 -9.30 -9.45 18.50
CA LEU A 96 -9.78 -9.24 17.13
C LEU A 96 -8.62 -8.81 16.22
N ALA A 97 -8.49 -9.45 15.06
CA ALA A 97 -7.36 -9.23 14.15
C ALA A 97 -7.17 -7.75 13.78
N LEU A 98 -8.26 -7.04 13.48
CA LEU A 98 -8.21 -5.63 13.09
C LEU A 98 -7.68 -4.74 14.21
N GLU A 99 -8.25 -4.88 15.40
CA GLU A 99 -7.90 -4.08 16.59
C GLU A 99 -6.48 -4.39 17.06
N GLY A 100 -6.12 -5.68 17.11
CA GLY A 100 -4.78 -6.11 17.52
C GLY A 100 -3.68 -5.60 16.59
N ILE A 101 -3.91 -5.61 15.25
CA ILE A 101 -2.94 -5.07 14.31
C ILE A 101 -2.81 -3.56 14.47
N ILE A 102 -3.92 -2.81 14.57
CA ILE A 102 -3.89 -1.34 14.73
C ILE A 102 -3.18 -0.96 16.04
N ALA A 103 -3.54 -1.61 17.15
CA ALA A 103 -2.88 -1.37 18.43
C ALA A 103 -1.36 -1.62 18.36
N GLN A 104 -0.94 -2.64 17.62
CA GLN A 104 0.49 -2.95 17.46
C GLN A 104 1.19 -1.94 16.53
N VAL A 105 0.51 -1.43 15.48
CA VAL A 105 1.01 -0.32 14.64
C VAL A 105 1.32 0.91 15.50
N ASP A 106 0.42 1.26 16.41
CA ASP A 106 0.56 2.43 17.28
C ASP A 106 1.61 2.20 18.38
N ALA A 107 1.60 1.04 19.03
CA ALA A 107 2.54 0.68 20.10
C ALA A 107 4.00 0.68 19.62
N LEU A 108 4.25 0.29 18.38
CA LEU A 108 5.59 0.27 17.78
C LEU A 108 5.97 1.57 17.05
N ASP A 109 5.08 2.56 16.99
CA ASP A 109 5.21 3.74 16.11
C ASP A 109 5.62 3.34 14.70
N ALA A 110 4.99 2.27 14.15
CA ALA A 110 5.38 1.72 12.86
C ALA A 110 5.22 2.76 11.73
N ASP A 111 6.23 2.90 10.88
CA ASP A 111 6.22 3.85 9.76
C ASP A 111 5.46 3.30 8.56
N LEU A 112 5.38 1.96 8.42
CA LEU A 112 4.69 1.26 7.34
C LEU A 112 4.08 -0.03 7.87
N LEU A 113 2.80 -0.25 7.62
CA LEU A 113 2.12 -1.53 7.80
C LEU A 113 2.17 -2.32 6.49
N ILE A 114 2.58 -3.59 6.55
CA ILE A 114 2.66 -4.48 5.40
C ILE A 114 1.70 -5.64 5.63
N ILE A 115 0.77 -5.83 4.69
CA ILE A 115 -0.29 -6.84 4.77
C ILE A 115 -0.37 -7.64 3.48
N GLY A 116 -0.85 -8.87 3.57
CA GLY A 116 -1.24 -9.62 2.39
C GLY A 116 -2.56 -9.10 1.81
N ALA A 117 -2.67 -9.09 0.49
CA ALA A 117 -3.94 -8.79 -0.16
C ALA A 117 -5.01 -9.83 0.20
N ARG A 118 -4.60 -11.04 0.61
CA ARG A 118 -5.46 -12.19 0.92
C ARG A 118 -4.92 -12.94 2.13
N GLY A 119 -5.82 -13.50 2.92
CA GLY A 119 -5.49 -14.44 3.99
C GLY A 119 -5.80 -15.90 3.57
N ALA A 120 -5.67 -16.83 4.52
CA ALA A 120 -5.85 -18.28 4.33
C ALA A 120 -7.20 -18.69 3.70
N SER A 121 -8.25 -17.89 3.87
CA SER A 121 -9.63 -18.25 3.49
C SER A 121 -9.97 -18.04 2.01
N TYR A 122 -9.06 -17.53 1.16
CA TYR A 122 -9.41 -17.08 -0.19
C TYR A 122 -8.80 -17.91 -1.30
N ALA A 123 -9.62 -18.78 -1.89
CA ALA A 123 -9.26 -19.61 -3.06
C ALA A 123 -9.56 -18.96 -4.43
N ARG A 124 -10.21 -17.79 -4.53
CA ARG A 124 -10.65 -17.22 -5.81
C ARG A 124 -10.38 -15.70 -5.95
N GLN A 125 -9.65 -15.38 -7.01
CA GLN A 125 -9.56 -14.19 -7.86
C GLN A 125 -9.75 -12.76 -7.27
N LEU A 126 -8.67 -11.94 -7.41
CA LEU A 126 -8.62 -10.47 -7.58
C LEU A 126 -9.26 -9.55 -6.51
N LEU A 127 -9.93 -10.04 -5.49
CA LEU A 127 -10.55 -9.18 -4.48
C LEU A 127 -9.64 -9.03 -3.25
N LEU A 128 -9.60 -7.82 -2.71
CA LEU A 128 -8.95 -7.50 -1.44
C LEU A 128 -9.70 -8.19 -0.30
N GLY A 129 -8.98 -8.80 0.65
CA GLY A 129 -9.59 -9.42 1.83
C GLY A 129 -10.24 -8.38 2.76
N ALA A 130 -11.32 -8.78 3.44
CA ALA A 130 -12.09 -7.88 4.31
C ALA A 130 -11.24 -7.22 5.42
N THR A 131 -10.29 -7.97 6.01
CA THR A 131 -9.37 -7.43 7.03
C THR A 131 -8.43 -6.39 6.41
N ALA A 132 -7.87 -6.66 5.23
CA ALA A 132 -7.00 -5.74 4.53
C ALA A 132 -7.74 -4.44 4.16
N GLU A 133 -8.97 -4.54 3.66
CA GLU A 133 -9.80 -3.37 3.34
C GLU A 133 -10.09 -2.52 4.57
N ARG A 134 -10.45 -3.16 5.70
CA ARG A 134 -10.71 -2.45 6.97
C ARG A 134 -9.44 -1.78 7.52
N LEU A 135 -8.30 -2.46 7.48
CA LEU A 135 -7.01 -1.90 7.90
C LEU A 135 -6.67 -0.64 7.08
N LEU A 136 -6.82 -0.70 5.75
CA LEU A 136 -6.60 0.44 4.86
C LEU A 136 -7.50 1.65 5.19
N ARG A 137 -8.72 1.40 5.65
CA ARG A 137 -9.64 2.47 6.06
C ARG A 137 -9.28 3.06 7.42
N MET A 138 -8.94 2.21 8.39
CA MET A 138 -8.83 2.62 9.80
C MET A 138 -7.44 3.11 10.20
N THR A 139 -6.38 2.61 9.57
CA THR A 139 -5.03 3.08 9.93
C THR A 139 -4.71 4.45 9.33
N LEU A 140 -3.99 5.25 10.10
CA LEU A 140 -3.39 6.51 9.65
C LEU A 140 -1.94 6.33 9.15
N ARG A 141 -1.45 5.11 9.13
CA ARG A 141 -0.11 4.79 8.59
C ARG A 141 -0.21 4.36 7.14
N PRO A 142 0.84 4.55 6.35
CA PRO A 142 0.94 3.94 5.04
C PRO A 142 0.76 2.43 5.12
N VAL A 143 0.07 1.85 4.13
CA VAL A 143 -0.17 0.40 4.05
C VAL A 143 0.29 -0.14 2.71
N LEU A 144 1.22 -1.07 2.75
CA LEU A 144 1.61 -1.87 1.60
C LEU A 144 0.80 -3.17 1.57
N THR A 145 0.08 -3.35 0.47
CA THR A 145 -0.68 -4.57 0.20
C THR A 145 0.11 -5.45 -0.77
N VAL A 146 0.64 -6.57 -0.27
CA VAL A 146 1.43 -7.52 -1.05
C VAL A 146 0.50 -8.50 -1.76
N LYS A 147 0.63 -8.58 -3.08
CA LYS A 147 -0.22 -9.41 -3.94
C LYS A 147 0.50 -10.57 -4.59
N GLN A 148 1.81 -10.45 -4.76
CA GLN A 148 2.60 -11.43 -5.47
C GLN A 148 3.81 -11.90 -4.65
N PRO A 149 4.32 -13.12 -4.92
CA PRO A 149 5.57 -13.57 -4.35
C PRO A 149 6.72 -12.61 -4.71
N PRO A 150 7.43 -12.02 -3.74
CA PRO A 150 8.54 -11.14 -4.03
C PRO A 150 9.73 -11.95 -4.57
N ARG A 151 10.31 -11.51 -5.67
CA ARG A 151 11.50 -12.16 -6.27
C ARG A 151 12.75 -11.29 -6.12
N VAL A 152 12.56 -9.99 -6.34
CA VAL A 152 13.62 -8.97 -6.29
C VAL A 152 13.07 -7.70 -5.63
N ALA A 153 13.95 -6.75 -5.32
CA ALA A 153 13.56 -5.39 -4.96
C ALA A 153 12.66 -4.77 -6.04
N TYR A 154 11.84 -3.80 -5.67
CA TYR A 154 11.03 -3.07 -6.63
C TYR A 154 11.92 -2.37 -7.67
N GLN A 155 11.58 -2.53 -8.95
CA GLN A 155 12.33 -2.00 -10.07
C GLN A 155 11.60 -0.86 -10.78
N SER A 156 10.26 -0.92 -10.82
CA SER A 156 9.41 0.02 -11.55
C SER A 156 8.20 0.41 -10.72
N VAL A 157 8.14 1.65 -10.27
CA VAL A 157 7.08 2.15 -9.39
C VAL A 157 6.20 3.15 -10.13
N LEU A 158 4.94 2.82 -10.30
CA LEU A 158 3.94 3.71 -10.89
C LEU A 158 3.33 4.59 -9.79
N VAL A 159 3.46 5.91 -9.93
CA VAL A 159 2.91 6.90 -8.99
C VAL A 159 1.88 7.77 -9.71
N PRO A 160 0.59 7.45 -9.61
CA PRO A 160 -0.47 8.30 -10.13
C PRO A 160 -0.55 9.63 -9.37
N ILE A 161 -0.55 10.72 -10.13
CA ILE A 161 -0.56 12.10 -9.63
C ILE A 161 -1.90 12.74 -9.98
N ASP A 162 -2.62 13.21 -8.98
CA ASP A 162 -3.89 13.93 -9.14
C ASP A 162 -3.78 15.41 -8.78
N PHE A 163 -2.57 15.87 -8.46
CA PHE A 163 -2.28 17.23 -8.00
C PHE A 163 -2.96 17.61 -6.67
N SER A 164 -3.35 16.62 -5.88
CA SER A 164 -3.73 16.85 -4.49
C SER A 164 -2.49 17.12 -3.64
N PRO A 165 -2.64 17.67 -2.42
CA PRO A 165 -1.54 17.83 -1.48
C PRO A 165 -0.82 16.51 -1.13
N TRP A 166 -1.48 15.38 -1.36
CA TRP A 166 -0.98 14.03 -1.10
C TRP A 166 0.02 13.53 -2.16
N SER A 167 0.00 14.12 -3.35
CA SER A 167 0.83 13.69 -4.47
C SER A 167 2.32 13.74 -4.15
N ILE A 168 2.79 14.79 -3.47
CA ILE A 168 4.20 14.92 -3.04
C ILE A 168 4.55 13.82 -2.04
N GLY A 169 3.69 13.60 -1.04
CA GLY A 169 3.89 12.54 -0.06
C GLY A 169 3.93 11.13 -0.68
N ALA A 170 3.15 10.89 -1.73
CA ALA A 170 3.18 9.63 -2.48
C ALA A 170 4.53 9.43 -3.20
N ILE A 171 5.06 10.47 -3.84
CA ILE A 171 6.37 10.45 -4.48
C ILE A 171 7.48 10.16 -3.44
N GLN A 172 7.49 10.91 -2.34
CA GLN A 172 8.49 10.75 -1.28
C GLN A 172 8.44 9.35 -0.65
N LEU A 173 7.24 8.82 -0.42
CA LEU A 173 7.09 7.46 0.12
C LEU A 173 7.54 6.40 -0.90
N ALA A 174 7.28 6.62 -2.20
CA ALA A 174 7.76 5.73 -3.26
C ALA A 174 9.30 5.66 -3.24
N GLN A 175 9.99 6.81 -3.12
CA GLN A 175 11.46 6.85 -3.00
C GLN A 175 11.98 6.14 -1.74
N MET A 176 11.29 6.30 -0.60
CA MET A 176 11.70 5.65 0.65
C MET A 176 11.52 4.13 0.61
N VAL A 177 10.46 3.64 -0.05
CA VAL A 177 10.14 2.20 -0.15
C VAL A 177 10.93 1.52 -1.27
N ALA A 178 11.25 2.24 -2.34
CA ALA A 178 11.93 1.69 -3.51
C ALA A 178 13.02 2.66 -4.02
N PRO A 179 14.10 2.87 -3.26
CA PRO A 179 15.09 3.91 -3.55
C PRO A 179 15.90 3.68 -4.85
N GLN A 180 15.93 2.45 -5.33
CA GLN A 180 16.67 2.08 -6.56
C GLN A 180 15.74 1.92 -7.78
N ALA A 181 14.42 2.04 -7.60
CA ALA A 181 13.47 1.84 -8.68
C ALA A 181 13.34 3.07 -9.58
N GLU A 182 12.97 2.83 -10.84
CA GLU A 182 12.49 3.90 -11.70
C GLU A 182 11.10 4.34 -11.27
N LEU A 183 10.92 5.63 -10.99
CA LEU A 183 9.60 6.20 -10.67
C LEU A 183 8.89 6.66 -11.95
N ILE A 184 7.70 6.12 -12.21
CA ILE A 184 6.85 6.51 -13.33
C ILE A 184 5.74 7.41 -12.81
N LEU A 185 5.92 8.71 -12.93
CA LEU A 185 4.92 9.69 -12.49
C LEU A 185 3.84 9.84 -13.56
N MET A 186 2.63 9.44 -13.26
CA MET A 186 1.55 9.41 -14.24
C MET A 186 0.43 10.37 -13.86
N HIS A 187 0.05 11.24 -14.80
CA HIS A 187 -1.18 12.02 -14.70
C HIS A 187 -2.17 11.68 -15.80
N ALA A 188 -3.37 11.26 -15.42
CA ALA A 188 -4.49 11.08 -16.33
C ALA A 188 -5.40 12.30 -16.25
N TYR A 189 -5.60 12.97 -17.41
CA TYR A 189 -6.45 14.17 -17.49
C TYR A 189 -7.68 13.95 -18.37
N GLU A 190 -8.75 14.59 -17.99
CA GLU A 190 -9.93 14.70 -18.81
C GLU A 190 -10.02 16.08 -19.42
N VAL A 191 -10.60 16.16 -20.63
CA VAL A 191 -10.87 17.43 -21.29
C VAL A 191 -12.38 17.64 -21.25
N PRO A 192 -12.90 18.43 -20.30
CA PRO A 192 -14.32 18.64 -20.17
C PRO A 192 -14.88 19.36 -21.40
N PHE A 193 -16.18 19.27 -21.58
CA PHE A 193 -16.95 19.99 -22.61
C PHE A 193 -16.67 19.65 -24.08
N VAL A 194 -15.73 18.80 -24.45
CA VAL A 194 -15.45 18.43 -25.85
C VAL A 194 -16.70 17.95 -26.56
N GLY A 195 -17.55 17.14 -25.93
CA GLY A 195 -18.82 16.71 -26.49
C GLY A 195 -19.82 17.87 -26.69
N LYS A 196 -19.79 18.87 -25.80
CA LYS A 196 -20.61 20.08 -25.95
C LYS A 196 -20.10 20.97 -27.09
N MET A 197 -18.79 21.14 -27.19
CA MET A 197 -18.17 21.91 -28.30
C MET A 197 -18.51 21.30 -29.65
N ARG A 198 -18.45 19.99 -29.83
CA ARG A 198 -18.86 19.32 -31.07
C ARG A 198 -20.34 19.54 -31.40
N ARG A 199 -21.21 19.42 -30.39
CA ARG A 199 -22.66 19.69 -30.59
C ARG A 199 -22.95 21.15 -30.90
N ALA A 200 -22.12 22.07 -30.43
CA ALA A 200 -22.21 23.50 -30.75
C ALA A 200 -21.62 23.85 -32.12
N GLY A 201 -21.13 22.86 -32.89
CA GLY A 201 -20.58 23.10 -34.23
C GLY A 201 -19.14 23.64 -34.23
N GLU A 202 -18.41 23.56 -33.10
CA GLU A 202 -17.03 24.00 -33.06
C GLU A 202 -16.14 23.18 -33.99
N LYS A 203 -15.18 23.87 -34.65
CA LYS A 203 -14.24 23.26 -35.57
C LYS A 203 -13.34 22.26 -34.82
N GLU A 204 -13.03 21.12 -35.44
CA GLU A 204 -12.17 20.10 -34.84
C GLU A 204 -10.79 20.67 -34.52
N GLU A 205 -10.29 21.63 -35.29
CA GLU A 205 -9.04 22.35 -35.01
C GLU A 205 -9.07 23.06 -33.62
N THR A 206 -10.19 23.74 -33.31
CA THR A 206 -10.38 24.38 -31.99
C THR A 206 -10.40 23.35 -30.87
N ILE A 207 -11.06 22.23 -31.12
CA ILE A 207 -11.11 21.12 -30.12
C ILE A 207 -9.74 20.50 -29.91
N LEU A 208 -8.95 20.30 -30.97
CA LEU A 208 -7.58 19.79 -30.88
C LEU A 208 -6.71 20.76 -30.11
N ARG A 209 -6.74 22.04 -30.41
CA ARG A 209 -6.00 23.07 -29.68
C ARG A 209 -6.35 23.10 -28.19
N TYR A 210 -7.65 23.00 -27.87
CA TYR A 210 -8.10 22.92 -26.47
C TYR A 210 -7.55 21.68 -25.75
N ARG A 211 -7.48 20.53 -26.41
CA ARG A 211 -6.86 19.31 -25.87
C ARG A 211 -5.37 19.46 -25.66
N ASP A 212 -4.66 20.06 -26.61
CA ASP A 212 -3.21 20.28 -26.50
C ASP A 212 -2.87 21.25 -25.37
N MET A 213 -3.66 22.33 -25.20
CA MET A 213 -3.52 23.22 -24.04
C MET A 213 -3.73 22.50 -22.71
N ALA A 214 -4.74 21.62 -22.62
CA ALA A 214 -5.00 20.84 -21.42
C ALA A 214 -3.83 19.88 -21.13
N ARG A 215 -3.27 19.23 -22.15
CA ARG A 215 -2.09 18.37 -22.04
C ARG A 215 -0.86 19.16 -21.57
N GLN A 216 -0.58 20.29 -22.18
CA GLN A 216 0.56 21.15 -21.79
C GLN A 216 0.43 21.63 -20.36
N LYS A 217 -0.76 22.10 -19.95
CA LYS A 217 -1.04 22.51 -18.57
C LYS A 217 -0.80 21.36 -17.57
N ALA A 218 -1.25 20.15 -17.90
CA ALA A 218 -1.03 18.98 -17.07
C ALA A 218 0.47 18.64 -16.96
N GLY A 219 1.20 18.71 -18.07
CA GLY A 219 2.65 18.51 -18.10
C GLY A 219 3.42 19.52 -17.24
N SER A 220 3.12 20.81 -17.37
CA SER A 220 3.76 21.86 -16.56
C SER A 220 3.49 21.70 -15.06
N ARG A 221 2.26 21.33 -14.68
CA ARG A 221 1.94 21.03 -13.26
C ARG A 221 2.69 19.81 -12.76
N LEU A 222 2.85 18.79 -13.60
CA LEU A 222 3.60 17.60 -13.22
C LEU A 222 5.08 17.92 -13.00
N SER A 223 5.69 18.74 -13.87
CA SER A 223 7.07 19.22 -13.70
C SER A 223 7.23 20.02 -12.40
N GLN A 224 6.24 20.83 -12.02
CA GLN A 224 6.29 21.59 -10.77
C GLN A 224 6.27 20.65 -9.55
N ILE A 225 5.37 19.65 -9.54
CA ILE A 225 5.30 18.67 -8.42
C ILE A 225 6.60 17.88 -8.28
N VAL A 226 7.24 17.52 -9.38
CA VAL A 226 8.54 16.86 -9.39
C VAL A 226 9.60 17.71 -8.71
N SER A 227 9.68 18.98 -9.09
CA SER A 227 10.57 19.94 -8.44
C SER A 227 10.28 20.10 -6.94
N ASP A 228 9.01 20.22 -6.58
CA ASP A 228 8.59 20.37 -5.18
C ASP A 228 8.87 19.09 -4.35
N ALA A 229 8.86 17.92 -4.98
CA ALA A 229 9.19 16.64 -4.35
C ALA A 229 10.71 16.40 -4.21
N GLY A 230 11.55 17.19 -4.88
CA GLY A 230 13.00 17.05 -4.86
C GLY A 230 13.51 15.77 -5.52
N LEU A 231 12.85 15.33 -6.62
CA LEU A 231 13.27 14.15 -7.35
C LEU A 231 14.57 14.38 -8.13
N ASP A 232 15.45 13.39 -8.08
CA ASP A 232 16.61 13.33 -8.99
C ASP A 232 16.12 12.97 -10.41
N GLU A 233 16.52 13.75 -11.42
CA GLU A 233 16.10 13.56 -12.80
C GLU A 233 16.52 12.19 -13.37
N ALA A 234 17.58 11.58 -12.85
CA ALA A 234 18.07 10.29 -13.31
C ALA A 234 17.14 9.10 -12.99
N ASN A 235 16.26 9.23 -11.98
CA ASN A 235 15.49 8.10 -11.43
C ASN A 235 13.97 8.16 -11.72
N TRP A 236 13.51 9.06 -12.59
CA TRP A 236 12.11 9.16 -12.88
C TRP A 236 11.80 9.55 -14.34
N ARG A 237 10.58 9.24 -14.75
CA ARG A 237 9.98 9.74 -15.99
C ARG A 237 8.51 10.03 -15.82
N SER A 238 7.93 10.80 -16.72
CA SER A 238 6.54 11.21 -16.66
C SER A 238 5.69 10.65 -17.80
N ILE A 239 4.42 10.40 -17.49
CA ILE A 239 3.38 10.02 -18.45
C ILE A 239 2.18 10.92 -18.23
N VAL A 240 1.83 11.71 -19.26
CA VAL A 240 0.60 12.52 -19.27
C VAL A 240 -0.31 11.99 -20.35
N MET A 241 -1.50 11.50 -19.97
CA MET A 241 -2.43 10.89 -20.91
C MET A 241 -3.87 11.26 -20.63
N ARG A 242 -4.68 11.21 -21.67
CA ARG A 242 -6.11 11.50 -21.57
C ARG A 242 -6.91 10.25 -21.22
N GLY A 243 -7.87 10.40 -20.31
CA GLY A 243 -8.89 9.38 -20.01
C GLY A 243 -9.17 9.23 -18.52
N ASP A 244 -10.03 8.29 -18.19
CA ASP A 244 -10.34 7.94 -16.81
C ASP A 244 -9.09 7.44 -16.08
N ALA A 245 -8.80 8.01 -14.92
CA ALA A 245 -7.57 7.74 -14.18
C ALA A 245 -7.47 6.28 -13.73
N GLY A 246 -8.54 5.69 -13.20
CA GLY A 246 -8.51 4.31 -12.69
C GLY A 246 -8.14 3.32 -13.81
N ARG A 247 -8.80 3.43 -14.95
CA ARG A 247 -8.52 2.60 -16.12
C ARG A 247 -7.12 2.82 -16.66
N ARG A 248 -6.67 4.09 -16.78
CA ARG A 248 -5.36 4.42 -17.34
C ARG A 248 -4.22 3.96 -16.45
N ILE A 249 -4.38 3.98 -15.15
CA ILE A 249 -3.39 3.46 -14.19
C ILE A 249 -3.18 1.97 -14.40
N LEU A 250 -4.24 1.18 -14.49
CA LEU A 250 -4.14 -0.27 -14.69
C LEU A 250 -3.57 -0.61 -16.09
N GLU A 251 -3.93 0.13 -17.13
CA GLU A 251 -3.33 -0.02 -18.46
C GLU A 251 -1.82 0.28 -18.44
N GLN A 252 -1.39 1.27 -17.64
CA GLN A 252 0.03 1.61 -17.53
C GLN A 252 0.80 0.66 -16.61
N GLU A 253 0.19 0.14 -15.54
CA GLU A 253 0.76 -0.95 -14.74
C GLU A 253 1.24 -2.10 -15.66
N GLU A 254 0.35 -2.59 -16.53
CA GLU A 254 0.66 -3.70 -17.44
C GLU A 254 1.68 -3.29 -18.52
N LYS A 255 1.49 -2.13 -19.15
CA LYS A 255 2.35 -1.65 -20.24
C LYS A 255 3.78 -1.36 -19.80
N GLN A 256 3.95 -0.82 -18.59
CA GLN A 256 5.26 -0.45 -18.05
C GLN A 256 5.91 -1.57 -17.25
N GLY A 257 5.17 -2.65 -16.96
CA GLY A 257 5.64 -3.73 -16.09
C GLY A 257 5.88 -3.24 -14.67
N ALA A 258 5.05 -2.30 -14.18
CA ALA A 258 5.19 -1.79 -12.83
C ALA A 258 4.97 -2.91 -11.80
N ASP A 259 5.87 -3.01 -10.83
CA ASP A 259 5.83 -3.99 -9.75
C ASP A 259 5.31 -3.41 -8.43
N LEU A 260 5.15 -2.08 -8.37
CA LEU A 260 4.51 -1.35 -7.29
C LEU A 260 3.69 -0.18 -7.85
N ILE A 261 2.47 0.02 -7.32
CA ILE A 261 1.70 1.25 -7.51
C ILE A 261 1.63 1.99 -6.16
N VAL A 262 1.94 3.28 -6.15
CA VAL A 262 1.82 4.12 -4.94
C VAL A 262 0.72 5.14 -5.13
N VAL A 263 -0.34 5.03 -4.34
CA VAL A 263 -1.54 5.89 -4.43
C VAL A 263 -1.87 6.59 -3.12
N GLY A 264 -2.47 7.76 -3.21
CA GLY A 264 -3.06 8.43 -2.04
C GLY A 264 -4.28 7.67 -1.51
N LYS A 265 -4.51 7.70 -0.20
CA LYS A 265 -5.75 7.18 0.40
C LYS A 265 -6.98 7.92 -0.14
N HIS A 266 -6.85 9.21 -0.38
CA HIS A 266 -7.88 10.11 -0.90
C HIS A 266 -7.38 10.85 -2.14
N GLY A 267 -8.31 11.25 -3.02
CA GLY A 267 -8.05 12.16 -4.13
C GLY A 267 -8.58 13.55 -3.85
N LEU A 268 -8.51 14.44 -4.85
CA LEU A 268 -9.07 15.80 -4.79
C LEU A 268 -10.55 15.77 -4.35
N GLY A 269 -10.87 16.50 -3.29
CA GLY A 269 -12.25 16.77 -2.84
C GLY A 269 -12.80 15.85 -1.75
N MET A 270 -12.05 14.90 -1.20
CA MET A 270 -12.46 14.12 -0.03
C MET A 270 -11.77 14.59 1.25
N VAL A 271 -12.58 14.84 2.28
CA VAL A 271 -12.14 15.38 3.59
C VAL A 271 -12.24 14.34 4.71
N GLU A 272 -12.95 13.23 4.50
CA GLU A 272 -13.17 12.22 5.53
C GLU A 272 -12.01 11.23 5.62
N GLU A 273 -11.30 11.24 6.72
CA GLU A 273 -10.08 10.45 6.98
C GLU A 273 -10.30 8.92 6.98
N LEU A 274 -11.52 8.47 7.25
CA LEU A 274 -11.89 7.05 7.36
C LEU A 274 -12.40 6.42 6.04
N LEU A 275 -12.51 7.19 4.96
CA LEU A 275 -12.97 6.67 3.68
C LEU A 275 -11.79 6.37 2.76
N LEU A 276 -11.86 5.28 2.05
CA LEU A 276 -10.94 4.96 0.97
C LEU A 276 -11.53 5.48 -0.35
N GLY A 277 -10.76 6.27 -1.10
CA GLY A 277 -11.22 6.85 -2.35
C GLY A 277 -11.65 5.79 -3.37
N GLY A 278 -12.70 6.05 -4.14
CA GLY A 278 -13.22 5.09 -5.11
C GLY A 278 -12.17 4.64 -6.15
N ARG A 279 -11.28 5.53 -6.57
CA ARG A 279 -10.16 5.21 -7.48
C ARG A 279 -9.13 4.31 -6.80
N THR A 280 -8.75 4.61 -5.56
CA THR A 280 -7.83 3.80 -4.76
C THR A 280 -8.39 2.41 -4.54
N ASN A 281 -9.69 2.31 -4.21
CA ASN A 281 -10.39 1.03 -4.08
C ASN A 281 -10.38 0.23 -5.40
N HIS A 282 -10.61 0.92 -6.53
CA HIS A 282 -10.56 0.29 -7.86
C HIS A 282 -9.16 -0.26 -8.18
N ILE A 283 -8.10 0.50 -7.89
CA ILE A 283 -6.71 0.06 -8.09
C ILE A 283 -6.39 -1.12 -7.16
N LEU A 284 -6.73 -1.03 -5.87
CA LEU A 284 -6.54 -2.13 -4.93
C LEU A 284 -7.24 -3.42 -5.36
N ALA A 285 -8.43 -3.32 -5.95
CA ALA A 285 -9.19 -4.48 -6.42
C ALA A 285 -8.60 -5.10 -7.69
N HIS A 286 -8.07 -4.31 -8.63
CA HIS A 286 -7.76 -4.76 -9.99
C HIS A 286 -6.27 -4.79 -10.34
N ALA A 287 -5.41 -4.04 -9.64
CA ALA A 287 -3.97 -4.11 -9.87
C ALA A 287 -3.42 -5.52 -9.60
N ARG A 288 -2.48 -5.96 -10.43
CA ARG A 288 -1.80 -7.25 -10.30
C ARG A 288 -0.54 -7.14 -9.44
N CYS A 289 0.14 -5.98 -9.50
CA CYS A 289 1.31 -5.68 -8.68
C CYS A 289 0.93 -5.30 -7.24
N ASP A 290 1.94 -5.15 -6.39
CA ASP A 290 1.76 -4.65 -5.04
C ASP A 290 1.23 -3.21 -5.05
N VAL A 291 0.45 -2.84 -4.03
CA VAL A 291 -0.14 -1.49 -3.93
C VAL A 291 0.19 -0.88 -2.58
N LEU A 292 0.85 0.26 -2.60
CA LEU A 292 1.14 1.08 -1.42
C LEU A 292 0.15 2.23 -1.37
N VAL A 293 -0.64 2.29 -0.30
CA VAL A 293 -1.56 3.38 -0.04
C VAL A 293 -0.94 4.32 0.96
N THR A 294 -0.76 5.58 0.57
CA THR A 294 -0.24 6.61 1.46
C THR A 294 -1.36 7.13 2.35
N SER A 295 -1.04 7.38 3.61
CA SER A 295 -1.89 8.14 4.50
C SER A 295 -1.17 9.42 4.94
N TYR A 296 -1.91 10.47 5.22
CA TYR A 296 -1.33 11.72 5.70
C TYR A 296 -1.21 11.69 7.21
N ARG A 297 0.01 11.84 7.69
CA ARG A 297 0.22 12.28 9.06
C ARG A 297 0.23 13.81 9.02
N LYS A 298 -0.83 14.43 9.48
CA LYS A 298 -0.78 15.85 9.81
C LYS A 298 0.28 15.98 10.90
N GLU A 299 1.46 16.51 10.57
CA GLU A 299 2.37 16.96 11.62
C GLU A 299 1.56 17.90 12.49
N ALA A 300 1.45 17.58 13.76
CA ALA A 300 0.87 18.50 14.72
C ALA A 300 1.61 19.83 14.53
N SER A 301 0.91 20.81 13.98
CA SER A 301 1.39 22.19 13.98
C SER A 301 1.66 22.50 15.45
N ILE A 302 2.91 22.56 15.82
CA ILE A 302 3.33 23.16 17.08
C ILE A 302 2.98 24.63 16.93
N ILE A 303 1.86 25.03 17.55
CA ILE A 303 1.53 26.43 17.83
C ILE A 303 2.36 26.86 19.02
#